data_7b9549bdcb6f6ac58156499b4e64da9b
#
_entry.id   7b9549bdcb6f6ac58156499b4e64da9b
#
_cell.length_a   1.000
_cell.length_b   1.000
_cell.length_c   1.000
_cell.angle_alpha   90.00
_cell.angle_beta   90.00
_cell.angle_gamma   90.00
#
_symmetry.space_group_name_H-M   'P 1'
#
loop_
_entity.id
_entity.type
_entity.pdbx_description
1 polymer ?
#
loop_
_entity_poly.entity_id
_entity_poly.type
_entity_poly.pdbx_seq_one_letter_code
_entity_poly.pdbx_strand_id
1 'polypeptide(L)'
;MAAAELSEWIGRVETREVALATAIMRQLAATVPECGLAPEDVAPGVELPALWHWAAVQPTVAMDELGPDGHPRLGGFLPPVDLGRRMWAGSRVELLAPMRVDETVSWRSEIRD
;
A
#
# COMPACT_ATOMS: atom_id res chain seq x y z
N MET A 1 -12.64 -9.48 20.46
CA MET A 1 -11.55 -8.72 21.11
C MET A 1 -12.14 -7.49 21.77
N ALA A 2 -11.85 -7.27 23.03
CA ALA A 2 -12.36 -6.12 23.78
C ALA A 2 -11.63 -4.83 23.39
N ALA A 3 -12.28 -3.67 23.57
CA ALA A 3 -11.67 -2.37 23.22
C ALA A 3 -10.34 -2.12 23.99
N ALA A 4 -10.23 -2.57 25.23
CA ALA A 4 -8.99 -2.47 26.01
C ALA A 4 -7.84 -3.31 25.41
N GLU A 5 -8.15 -4.45 24.80
CA GLU A 5 -7.16 -5.28 24.09
C GLU A 5 -6.75 -4.64 22.76
N LEU A 6 -7.66 -3.95 22.08
CA LEU A 6 -7.35 -3.21 20.84
C LEU A 6 -6.42 -2.04 21.10
N SER A 7 -6.55 -1.37 22.25
CA SER A 7 -5.69 -0.24 22.59
C SER A 7 -4.21 -0.59 22.69
N GLU A 8 -3.87 -1.86 22.97
CA GLU A 8 -2.49 -2.35 22.99
C GLU A 8 -1.83 -2.36 21.61
N TRP A 9 -2.63 -2.27 20.55
CA TRP A 9 -2.13 -2.22 19.17
C TRP A 9 -1.81 -0.81 18.70
N ILE A 10 -2.28 0.20 19.42
CA ILE A 10 -2.00 1.60 19.10
C ILE A 10 -0.51 1.88 19.30
N GLY A 11 0.08 2.60 18.34
CA GLY A 11 1.51 2.89 18.33
C GLY A 11 2.37 1.84 17.65
N ARG A 12 1.82 0.70 17.22
CA ARG A 12 2.57 -0.25 16.40
C ARG A 12 2.97 0.37 15.08
N VAL A 13 4.20 0.11 14.70
CA VAL A 13 4.82 0.62 13.48
C VAL A 13 5.37 -0.55 12.67
N GLU A 14 5.15 -0.53 11.38
CA GLU A 14 5.90 -1.33 10.42
C GLU A 14 6.56 -0.44 9.38
N THR A 15 7.72 -0.84 8.92
CA THR A 15 8.47 -0.15 7.87
C THR A 15 8.95 -1.14 6.84
N ARG A 16 9.01 -0.72 5.59
CA ARG A 16 9.59 -1.49 4.50
C ARG A 16 10.10 -0.58 3.39
N GLU A 17 11.04 -1.08 2.62
CA GLU A 17 11.50 -0.44 1.40
C GLU A 17 10.72 -0.97 0.21
N VAL A 18 10.32 -0.07 -0.68
CA VAL A 18 9.51 -0.39 -1.86
C VAL A 18 10.15 0.22 -3.09
N ALA A 19 10.39 -0.59 -4.11
CA ALA A 19 10.86 -0.12 -5.40
C ALA A 19 9.67 0.26 -6.30
N LEU A 20 9.67 1.47 -6.83
CA LEU A 20 8.69 1.93 -7.81
C LEU A 20 9.11 1.48 -9.21
N ALA A 21 9.13 0.17 -9.42
CA ALA A 21 9.73 -0.47 -10.58
C ALA A 21 9.07 -0.04 -11.90
N THR A 22 9.88 0.23 -12.90
CA THR A 22 9.44 0.63 -14.25
C THR A 22 8.37 -0.32 -14.81
N ALA A 23 8.55 -1.63 -14.66
CA ALA A 23 7.60 -2.61 -15.20
C ALA A 23 6.20 -2.48 -14.59
N ILE A 24 6.10 -2.30 -13.27
CA ILE A 24 4.81 -2.12 -12.57
C ILE A 24 4.16 -0.80 -13.00
N MET A 25 4.92 0.28 -13.05
CA MET A 25 4.41 1.60 -13.42
C MET A 25 3.96 1.63 -14.88
N ARG A 26 4.65 0.92 -15.75
CA ARG A 26 4.27 0.78 -17.16
C ARG A 26 2.98 -0.01 -17.34
N GLN A 27 2.80 -1.08 -16.58
CA GLN A 27 1.54 -1.84 -16.56
C GLN A 27 0.37 -0.99 -16.06
N LEU A 28 0.60 -0.21 -15.02
CA LEU A 28 -0.43 0.70 -14.50
C LEU A 28 -0.79 1.80 -15.53
N ALA A 29 0.20 2.38 -16.20
CA ALA A 29 -0.04 3.36 -17.26
C ALA A 29 -0.90 2.79 -18.41
N ALA A 30 -0.67 1.53 -18.77
CA ALA A 30 -1.48 0.83 -19.76
C ALA A 30 -2.93 0.56 -19.29
N THR A 31 -3.11 0.44 -17.98
CA THR A 31 -4.42 0.14 -17.38
C THR A 31 -5.27 1.40 -17.17
N VAL A 32 -4.65 2.54 -16.93
CA VAL A 32 -5.31 3.81 -16.63
C VAL A 32 -4.87 4.89 -17.62
N PRO A 33 -5.32 4.82 -18.89
CA PRO A 33 -4.86 5.72 -19.94
C PRO A 33 -5.23 7.20 -19.69
N GLU A 34 -6.24 7.48 -18.92
CA GLU A 34 -6.73 8.82 -18.62
C GLU A 34 -5.81 9.62 -17.68
N CYS A 35 -4.82 8.97 -17.06
CA CYS A 35 -3.91 9.65 -16.12
C CYS A 35 -2.88 10.57 -16.76
N GLY A 36 -2.76 10.56 -18.09
CA GLY A 36 -1.86 11.42 -18.83
C GLY A 36 -0.41 10.93 -18.96
N LEU A 37 -0.09 9.74 -18.43
CA LEU A 37 1.22 9.12 -18.58
C LEU A 37 1.08 7.87 -19.45
N ALA A 38 1.61 7.92 -20.68
CA ALA A 38 1.59 6.78 -21.60
C ALA A 38 2.61 5.71 -21.18
N PRO A 39 2.34 4.42 -21.45
CA PRO A 39 3.27 3.34 -21.09
C PRO A 39 4.68 3.53 -21.64
N GLU A 40 4.81 4.03 -22.84
CA GLU A 40 6.09 4.31 -23.51
C GLU A 40 6.89 5.45 -22.88
N ASP A 41 6.21 6.34 -22.13
CA ASP A 41 6.83 7.47 -21.44
C ASP A 41 7.28 7.10 -20.01
N VAL A 42 6.95 5.91 -19.53
CA VAL A 42 7.40 5.41 -18.24
C VAL A 42 8.85 4.96 -18.33
N ALA A 43 9.74 5.73 -17.72
CA ALA A 43 11.18 5.49 -17.70
C ALA A 43 11.77 5.92 -16.35
N PRO A 44 12.95 5.40 -15.97
CA PRO A 44 13.61 5.80 -14.72
C PRO A 44 13.70 7.31 -14.57
N GLY A 45 13.33 7.82 -13.39
CA GLY A 45 13.37 9.25 -13.06
C GLY A 45 12.15 10.06 -13.49
N VAL A 46 11.23 9.49 -14.27
CA VAL A 46 9.99 10.16 -14.65
C VAL A 46 9.08 10.30 -13.44
N GLU A 47 8.52 11.48 -13.26
CA GLU A 47 7.58 11.77 -12.18
C GLU A 47 6.29 10.96 -12.35
N LEU A 48 5.86 10.32 -11.26
CA LEU A 48 4.65 9.52 -11.24
C LEU A 48 3.43 10.37 -10.85
N PRO A 49 2.27 10.09 -11.43
CA PRO A 49 1.02 10.65 -10.94
C PRO A 49 0.77 10.30 -9.48
N ALA A 50 -0.02 11.13 -8.80
CA ALA A 50 -0.36 10.95 -7.39
C ALA A 50 -0.93 9.55 -7.12
N LEU A 51 -0.51 8.94 -6.01
CA LEU A 51 -0.98 7.64 -5.51
C LEU A 51 -0.57 6.41 -6.32
N TRP A 52 0.20 6.56 -7.40
CA TRP A 52 0.64 5.41 -8.20
C TRP A 52 1.57 4.46 -7.45
N HIS A 53 2.25 4.95 -6.41
CA HIS A 53 3.04 4.09 -5.52
C HIS A 53 2.21 2.98 -4.86
N TRP A 54 0.89 3.14 -4.72
CA TRP A 54 0.02 2.11 -4.16
C TRP A 54 0.02 0.82 -4.96
N ALA A 55 0.29 0.88 -6.26
CA ALA A 55 0.42 -0.32 -7.08
C ALA A 55 1.68 -1.14 -6.74
N ALA A 56 2.72 -0.49 -6.25
CA ALA A 56 4.00 -1.13 -5.92
C ALA A 56 4.08 -1.60 -4.47
N VAL A 57 3.24 -1.10 -3.58
CA VAL A 57 3.32 -1.39 -2.13
C VAL A 57 2.51 -2.61 -1.68
N GLN A 58 1.97 -3.37 -2.61
CA GLN A 58 1.21 -4.57 -2.28
C GLN A 58 2.11 -5.61 -1.60
N PRO A 59 1.68 -6.22 -0.48
CA PRO A 59 2.48 -7.23 0.19
C PRO A 59 2.56 -8.50 -0.66
N THR A 60 3.71 -9.15 -0.61
CA THR A 60 3.88 -10.49 -1.14
C THR A 60 3.68 -11.50 -0.02
N VAL A 61 2.58 -12.21 -0.05
CA VAL A 61 2.18 -13.15 1.00
C VAL A 61 1.87 -14.51 0.37
N ALA A 62 2.37 -15.57 0.99
CA ALA A 62 2.08 -16.92 0.54
C ALA A 62 0.58 -17.23 0.65
N MET A 63 0.07 -18.08 -0.22
CA MET A 63 -1.36 -18.34 -0.32
C MET A 63 -1.95 -18.93 0.96
N ASP A 64 -1.19 -19.73 1.67
CA ASP A 64 -1.56 -20.33 2.96
C ASP A 64 -1.50 -19.32 4.14
N GLU A 65 -0.92 -18.15 3.92
CA GLU A 65 -0.91 -17.04 4.87
C GLU A 65 -2.02 -16.02 4.63
N LEU A 66 -2.87 -16.25 3.63
CA LEU A 66 -4.03 -15.41 3.37
C LEU A 66 -5.21 -15.79 4.26
N GLY A 67 -5.97 -14.79 4.67
CA GLY A 67 -7.26 -14.98 5.33
C GLY A 67 -8.37 -15.32 4.32
N PRO A 68 -9.58 -15.61 4.80
CA PRO A 68 -10.70 -15.98 3.94
C PRO A 68 -11.17 -14.83 3.03
N ASP A 69 -10.79 -13.61 3.34
CA ASP A 69 -11.06 -12.40 2.55
C ASP A 69 -9.99 -12.09 1.48
N GLY A 70 -8.98 -12.96 1.34
CA GLY A 70 -7.88 -12.78 0.40
C GLY A 70 -6.82 -11.77 0.82
N HIS A 71 -6.91 -11.21 2.03
CA HIS A 71 -5.88 -10.37 2.61
C HIS A 71 -4.94 -11.18 3.50
N PRO A 72 -3.73 -10.67 3.80
CA PRO A 72 -2.87 -11.26 4.82
C PRO A 72 -3.64 -11.48 6.14
N ARG A 73 -3.40 -12.60 6.81
CA ARG A 73 -4.07 -12.89 8.08
C ARG A 73 -3.83 -11.78 9.09
N LEU A 74 -4.87 -11.49 9.87
CA LEU A 74 -4.78 -10.57 11.00
C LEU A 74 -3.93 -11.17 12.13
N GLY A 75 -3.41 -10.29 13.00
CA GLY A 75 -2.57 -10.70 14.14
C GLY A 75 -1.07 -10.44 13.92
N GLY A 76 -0.68 -10.01 12.72
CA GLY A 76 0.65 -9.48 12.43
C GLY A 76 0.74 -8.00 12.78
N PHE A 77 0.63 -7.11 11.80
CA PHE A 77 0.59 -5.67 12.03
C PHE A 77 -0.78 -5.21 12.54
N LEU A 78 -1.86 -5.65 11.90
CA LEU A 78 -3.23 -5.33 12.31
C LEU A 78 -3.74 -6.30 13.36
N PRO A 79 -4.57 -5.84 14.33
CA PRO A 79 -5.12 -6.69 15.37
C PRO A 79 -6.02 -7.79 14.81
N PRO A 80 -6.09 -8.96 15.49
CA PRO A 80 -6.91 -10.09 15.05
C PRO A 80 -8.39 -9.89 15.44
N VAL A 81 -9.02 -8.88 14.85
CA VAL A 81 -10.43 -8.55 15.10
C VAL A 81 -11.33 -9.54 14.35
N ASP A 82 -12.20 -10.24 15.09
CA ASP A 82 -13.15 -11.17 14.51
C ASP A 82 -14.40 -10.43 14.01
N LEU A 83 -14.24 -9.68 12.96
CA LEU A 83 -15.31 -9.01 12.21
C LEU A 83 -15.32 -9.56 10.79
N GLY A 84 -16.47 -10.00 10.32
CA GLY A 84 -16.59 -10.72 9.05
C GLY A 84 -16.24 -9.95 7.78
N ARG A 85 -15.99 -8.64 7.87
CA ARG A 85 -15.67 -7.80 6.71
C ARG A 85 -14.70 -6.68 7.07
N ARG A 86 -13.79 -6.39 6.15
CA ARG A 86 -13.01 -5.15 6.16
C ARG A 86 -13.64 -4.19 5.16
N MET A 87 -13.82 -2.97 5.59
CA MET A 87 -14.37 -1.92 4.73
C MET A 87 -13.49 -0.68 4.79
N TRP A 88 -13.30 -0.06 3.65
CA TRP A 88 -12.62 1.21 3.56
C TRP A 88 -13.60 2.32 3.99
N ALA A 89 -13.27 3.00 5.09
CA ALA A 89 -14.12 4.08 5.62
C ALA A 89 -13.78 5.43 5.02
N GLY A 90 -12.52 5.67 4.74
CA GLY A 90 -12.04 6.92 4.15
C GLY A 90 -10.55 7.11 4.30
N SER A 91 -10.02 8.13 3.63
CA SER A 91 -8.63 8.53 3.71
C SER A 91 -8.48 10.03 3.64
N ARG A 92 -7.40 10.49 4.23
CA ARG A 92 -6.85 11.81 3.99
C ARG A 92 -5.43 11.65 3.46
N VAL A 93 -5.16 12.22 2.30
CA VAL A 93 -3.84 12.10 1.64
C VAL A 93 -3.25 13.49 1.49
N GLU A 94 -2.01 13.64 1.90
CA GLU A 94 -1.22 14.85 1.72
C GLU A 94 0.01 14.50 0.88
N LEU A 95 0.16 15.17 -0.27
CA LEU A 95 1.26 14.97 -1.20
C LEU A 95 2.31 16.04 -0.95
N LEU A 96 3.46 15.64 -0.40
CA LEU A 96 4.52 16.57 -0.01
C LEU A 96 5.59 16.72 -1.09
N ALA A 97 5.85 15.65 -1.85
CA ALA A 97 6.83 15.64 -2.94
C ALA A 97 6.44 14.58 -3.98
N PRO A 98 6.81 14.77 -5.25
CA PRO A 98 6.58 13.77 -6.27
C PRO A 98 7.45 12.53 -6.04
N MET A 99 6.93 11.37 -6.42
CA MET A 99 7.69 10.12 -6.53
C MET A 99 8.06 9.88 -7.97
N ARG A 100 9.17 9.17 -8.19
CA ARG A 100 9.71 8.94 -9.53
C ARG A 100 9.87 7.46 -9.81
N VAL A 101 9.78 7.11 -11.08
CA VAL A 101 10.00 5.73 -11.56
C VAL A 101 11.40 5.26 -11.14
N ASP A 102 11.50 4.03 -10.68
CA ASP A 102 12.70 3.35 -10.16
C ASP A 102 13.29 3.94 -8.87
N GLU A 103 12.62 4.89 -8.23
CA GLU A 103 12.96 5.24 -6.85
C GLU A 103 12.67 4.08 -5.89
N THR A 104 13.53 3.93 -4.90
CA THR A 104 13.23 3.13 -3.71
C THR A 104 12.71 4.06 -2.62
N VAL A 105 11.50 3.81 -2.16
CA VAL A 105 10.84 4.62 -1.14
C VAL A 105 10.66 3.84 0.15
N SER A 106 10.73 4.54 1.28
CA SER A 106 10.41 3.97 2.58
C SER A 106 8.92 4.07 2.84
N TRP A 107 8.30 2.94 3.16
CA TRP A 107 6.91 2.85 3.59
C TRP A 107 6.86 2.67 5.10
N ARG A 108 6.17 3.55 5.78
CA ARG A 108 5.97 3.48 7.23
C ARG A 108 4.49 3.55 7.57
N SER A 109 4.01 2.54 8.25
CA SER A 109 2.64 2.48 8.76
C SER A 109 2.64 2.52 10.28
N GLU A 110 1.68 3.20 10.86
CA GLU A 110 1.48 3.31 12.30
C GLU A 110 -0.01 3.22 12.63
N ILE A 111 -0.35 2.38 13.60
CA ILE A 111 -1.71 2.31 14.14
C ILE A 111 -1.88 3.46 15.14
N ARG A 112 -2.85 4.34 14.90
CA ARG A 112 -3.05 5.52 15.74
C ARG A 112 -4.30 5.47 16.62
N ASP A 113 -5.37 4.84 16.14
CA ASP A 113 -6.66 4.76 16.84
C ASP A 113 -7.50 3.60 16.31
#